data_17c98d0baae4f139e46e37e42aa76466
#
_entry.id   17c98d0baae4f139e46e37e42aa76466
#
_cell.length_a   1.000
_cell.length_b   1.000
_cell.length_c   1.000
_cell.angle_alpha   90.00
_cell.angle_beta   90.00
_cell.angle_gamma   90.00
#
_symmetry.space_group_name_H-M   'P 1'
#
loop_
_entity.id
_entity.type
_entity.pdbx_description
1 polymer ?
#
loop_
_entity_poly.entity_id
_entity_poly.type
_entity_poly.pdbx_seq_one_letter_code
_entity_poly.pdbx_strand_id
1 'polypeptide(L)'
;ADVLAAARAFTGWTVTPVRGREDAIERQLQNLERLERRGETGIVREGLFLFRPNWHDAEPKTLLGQTLPGGRGIEDGEDVLDLLAAHPATARHIGRTLAIRFVDDNPSDDLVGRLADVYRRTDGDLGAVMAALVRDEAFWASATSGPEGAPSKVKTPFEYVASAARATAAPITEIRG
;
A
#
# COMPACT_ATOMS: atom_id res chain seq x y z
N ALA A 1 11.18 3.08 18.92
CA ALA A 1 10.66 1.81 19.44
C ALA A 1 9.79 1.12 18.38
N ASP A 2 8.72 1.74 17.91
CA ASP A 2 7.72 1.08 17.04
C ASP A 2 8.25 0.61 15.68
N VAL A 3 9.11 1.40 15.02
CA VAL A 3 9.74 1.00 13.75
C VAL A 3 10.55 -0.29 13.90
N LEU A 4 11.28 -0.44 15.00
CA LEU A 4 12.02 -1.67 15.27
C LEU A 4 11.09 -2.84 15.56
N ALA A 5 10.02 -2.61 16.32
CA ALA A 5 9.02 -3.64 16.60
C ALA A 5 8.32 -4.12 15.32
N ALA A 6 7.95 -3.19 14.43
CA ALA A 6 7.41 -3.52 13.11
C ALA A 6 8.41 -4.32 12.27
N ALA A 7 9.69 -3.89 12.22
CA ALA A 7 10.71 -4.62 11.49
C ALA A 7 10.89 -6.05 12.00
N ARG A 8 10.83 -6.25 13.33
CA ARG A 8 10.88 -7.59 13.94
C ARG A 8 9.65 -8.43 13.61
N ALA A 9 8.46 -7.83 13.54
CA ALA A 9 7.22 -8.53 13.18
C ALA A 9 7.24 -9.05 11.73
N PHE A 10 7.91 -8.34 10.82
CA PHE A 10 8.04 -8.75 9.41
C PHE A 10 9.27 -9.62 9.13
N THR A 11 10.06 -9.98 10.13
CA THR A 11 11.13 -10.96 9.92
C THR A 11 10.56 -12.29 9.43
N GLY A 12 11.28 -12.98 8.57
CA GLY A 12 10.79 -14.20 7.92
C GLY A 12 9.95 -13.98 6.66
N TRP A 13 9.40 -12.77 6.46
CA TRP A 13 8.69 -12.41 5.23
C TRP A 13 9.69 -12.14 4.11
N THR A 14 9.48 -12.78 2.97
CA THR A 14 10.34 -12.63 1.79
C THR A 14 9.55 -12.86 0.51
N VAL A 15 10.22 -12.70 -0.61
CA VAL A 15 9.63 -12.96 -1.93
C VAL A 15 10.44 -14.00 -2.68
N THR A 16 9.75 -14.83 -3.45
CA THR A 16 10.39 -15.74 -4.40
C THR A 16 10.96 -14.89 -5.54
N PRO A 17 12.25 -15.03 -5.93
CA PRO A 17 12.83 -14.27 -7.01
C PRO A 17 12.09 -14.45 -8.33
N VAL A 18 11.66 -13.34 -8.93
CA VAL A 18 10.96 -13.33 -10.24
C VAL A 18 11.96 -13.16 -11.39
N ARG A 19 13.11 -12.54 -11.11
CA ARG A 19 14.18 -12.31 -12.08
C ARG A 19 15.32 -13.27 -11.83
N GLY A 20 15.37 -14.28 -12.58
CA GLY A 20 16.41 -15.27 -12.60
C GLY A 20 15.93 -16.40 -13.47
N ARG A 21 16.88 -17.07 -14.11
CA ARG A 21 16.62 -18.26 -14.91
C ARG A 21 15.61 -19.16 -14.21
N GLU A 22 14.74 -19.79 -14.97
CA GLU A 22 13.79 -20.82 -14.48
C GLU A 22 14.46 -21.77 -13.48
N ASP A 23 15.73 -22.09 -13.69
CA ASP A 23 16.60 -22.88 -12.80
C ASP A 23 16.76 -22.29 -11.37
N ALA A 24 16.60 -20.97 -11.16
CA ALA A 24 16.74 -20.37 -9.83
C ALA A 24 15.45 -20.54 -9.02
N ILE A 25 14.31 -20.44 -9.67
CA ILE A 25 13.00 -20.71 -9.07
C ILE A 25 12.90 -22.18 -8.72
N GLU A 26 13.28 -23.07 -9.64
CA GLU A 26 13.26 -24.51 -9.42
C GLU A 26 14.18 -24.94 -8.27
N ARG A 27 15.40 -24.40 -8.22
CA ARG A 27 16.32 -24.64 -7.08
C ARG A 27 15.76 -24.15 -5.75
N GLN A 28 15.08 -23.02 -5.74
CA GLN A 28 14.46 -22.51 -4.51
C GLN A 28 13.30 -23.39 -4.07
N LEU A 29 12.48 -23.87 -5.00
CA LEU A 29 11.40 -24.82 -4.69
C LEU A 29 11.96 -26.13 -4.13
N GLN A 30 12.98 -26.69 -4.76
CA GLN A 30 13.64 -27.90 -4.28
C GLN A 30 14.26 -27.71 -2.89
N ASN A 31 14.80 -26.50 -2.60
CA ASN A 31 15.31 -26.19 -1.27
C ASN A 31 14.19 -26.12 -0.23
N LEU A 32 13.05 -25.52 -0.55
CA LEU A 32 11.89 -25.48 0.35
C LEU A 32 11.37 -26.89 0.64
N GLU A 33 11.17 -27.73 -0.37
CA GLU A 33 10.78 -29.12 -0.18
C GLU A 33 11.79 -29.92 0.65
N ARG A 34 13.08 -29.59 0.54
CA ARG A 34 14.12 -30.21 1.36
C ARG A 34 14.00 -29.78 2.83
N LEU A 35 13.66 -28.52 3.10
CA LEU A 35 13.47 -28.00 4.44
C LEU A 35 12.23 -28.63 5.09
N GLU A 36 11.12 -28.73 4.36
CA GLU A 36 9.91 -29.43 4.80
C GLU A 36 10.18 -30.92 5.10
N ARG A 37 10.92 -31.61 4.24
CA ARG A 37 11.34 -33.00 4.48
C ARG A 37 12.27 -33.17 5.70
N ARG A 38 12.94 -32.10 6.14
CA ARG A 38 13.75 -32.06 7.36
C ARG A 38 12.96 -31.70 8.60
N GLY A 39 11.63 -31.53 8.47
CA GLY A 39 10.72 -31.24 9.57
C GLY A 39 10.56 -29.73 9.86
N GLU A 40 11.01 -28.83 8.96
CA GLU A 40 10.62 -27.42 9.07
C GLU A 40 9.11 -27.32 8.77
N THR A 41 8.36 -26.89 9.77
CA THR A 41 6.89 -26.68 9.68
C THR A 41 6.57 -25.20 9.69
N GLY A 42 5.38 -24.82 9.20
CA GLY A 42 4.91 -23.43 9.24
C GLY A 42 5.46 -22.53 8.12
N ILE A 43 6.10 -23.10 7.09
CA ILE A 43 6.42 -22.37 5.87
C ILE A 43 5.10 -22.04 5.16
N VAL A 44 4.86 -20.75 4.87
CA VAL A 44 3.69 -20.28 4.12
C VAL A 44 4.13 -19.74 2.78
N ARG A 45 3.45 -20.16 1.72
CA ARG A 45 3.73 -19.71 0.35
C ARG A 45 2.44 -19.33 -0.35
N GLU A 46 2.37 -18.10 -0.85
CA GLU A 46 1.27 -17.59 -1.65
C GLU A 46 1.80 -16.76 -2.81
N GLY A 47 1.65 -17.26 -4.04
CA GLY A 47 2.21 -16.61 -5.23
C GLY A 47 3.72 -16.38 -5.11
N LEU A 48 4.12 -15.12 -5.06
CA LEU A 48 5.53 -14.72 -4.87
C LEU A 48 5.91 -14.57 -3.39
N PHE A 49 4.94 -14.45 -2.50
CA PHE A 49 5.16 -14.33 -1.07
C PHE A 49 5.66 -15.65 -0.48
N LEU A 50 6.60 -15.54 0.45
CA LEU A 50 7.14 -16.66 1.18
C LEU A 50 7.42 -16.24 2.62
N PHE A 51 6.86 -16.95 3.58
CA PHE A 51 7.21 -16.84 4.99
C PHE A 51 8.10 -17.99 5.43
N ARG A 52 9.17 -17.69 6.17
CA ARG A 52 10.12 -18.66 6.70
C ARG A 52 10.20 -18.54 8.22
N PRO A 53 9.57 -19.46 8.98
CA PRO A 53 9.54 -19.40 10.44
C PRO A 53 10.91 -19.31 11.10
N ASN A 54 11.90 -20.02 10.57
CA ASN A 54 13.27 -20.03 11.13
C ASN A 54 14.00 -18.68 10.96
N TRP A 55 13.45 -17.74 10.20
CA TRP A 55 13.98 -16.39 10.04
C TRP A 55 13.14 -15.36 10.82
N HIS A 56 12.08 -15.82 11.45
CA HIS A 56 11.17 -14.96 12.20
C HIS A 56 11.68 -14.78 13.64
N ASP A 57 11.59 -13.54 14.11
CA ASP A 57 11.82 -13.18 15.49
C ASP A 57 10.55 -13.49 16.32
N ALA A 58 10.57 -14.62 17.03
CA ALA A 58 9.43 -15.08 17.82
C ALA A 58 9.32 -14.44 19.22
N GLU A 59 10.20 -13.51 19.59
CA GLU A 59 10.13 -12.80 20.88
C GLU A 59 8.93 -11.82 20.90
N PRO A 60 8.37 -11.52 22.09
CA PRO A 60 7.26 -10.58 22.18
C PRO A 60 7.67 -9.20 21.70
N LYS A 61 6.70 -8.47 21.12
CA LYS A 61 6.87 -7.16 20.50
C LYS A 61 5.77 -6.22 20.98
N THR A 62 6.07 -4.93 21.12
CA THR A 62 5.05 -3.90 21.40
C THR A 62 5.12 -2.83 20.33
N LEU A 63 4.00 -2.58 19.66
CA LEU A 63 3.85 -1.62 18.57
C LEU A 63 2.61 -0.76 18.81
N LEU A 64 2.75 0.57 18.80
CA LEU A 64 1.65 1.52 19.01
C LEU A 64 0.80 1.20 20.25
N GLY A 65 1.44 0.74 21.33
CA GLY A 65 0.78 0.38 22.59
C GLY A 65 0.13 -1.00 22.61
N GLN A 66 0.14 -1.75 21.50
CA GLN A 66 -0.37 -3.10 21.41
C GLN A 66 0.76 -4.13 21.52
N THR A 67 0.55 -5.14 22.33
CA THR A 67 1.56 -6.20 22.56
C THR A 67 1.22 -7.43 21.72
N LEU A 68 2.16 -7.83 20.89
CA LEU A 68 2.15 -9.11 20.19
C LEU A 68 2.87 -10.12 21.06
N PRO A 69 2.20 -11.21 21.51
CA PRO A 69 2.81 -12.21 22.39
C PRO A 69 3.92 -12.97 21.66
N GLY A 70 4.86 -13.52 22.42
CA GLY A 70 5.92 -14.34 21.85
C GLY A 70 5.46 -15.72 21.40
N GLY A 71 6.29 -16.38 20.58
CA GLY A 71 6.04 -17.73 20.07
C GLY A 71 5.11 -17.80 18.87
N ARG A 72 4.85 -16.68 18.22
CA ARG A 72 4.01 -16.57 17.02
C ARG A 72 4.88 -16.62 15.76
N GLY A 73 4.23 -16.60 14.62
CA GLY A 73 4.85 -16.65 13.30
C GLY A 73 4.38 -15.54 12.37
N ILE A 74 3.81 -15.92 11.22
CA ILE A 74 3.31 -15.01 10.19
C ILE A 74 2.26 -14.02 10.73
N GLU A 75 1.50 -14.44 11.71
CA GLU A 75 0.43 -13.67 12.35
C GLU A 75 0.92 -12.36 12.98
N ASP A 76 2.19 -12.28 13.38
CA ASP A 76 2.75 -11.04 13.90
C ASP A 76 2.76 -9.93 12.83
N GLY A 77 3.13 -10.29 11.60
CA GLY A 77 3.10 -9.36 10.48
C GLY A 77 1.69 -9.01 10.05
N GLU A 78 0.77 -9.98 10.05
CA GLU A 78 -0.65 -9.77 9.72
C GLU A 78 -1.31 -8.82 10.71
N ASP A 79 -1.15 -9.04 12.03
CA ASP A 79 -1.69 -8.15 13.06
C ASP A 79 -1.12 -6.72 12.95
N VAL A 80 0.17 -6.58 12.57
CA VAL A 80 0.76 -5.26 12.33
C VAL A 80 0.11 -4.58 11.14
N LEU A 81 -0.17 -5.29 10.05
CA LEU A 81 -0.87 -4.73 8.89
C LEU A 81 -2.28 -4.28 9.26
N ASP A 82 -3.02 -5.10 9.99
CA ASP A 82 -4.38 -4.79 10.44
C ASP A 82 -4.39 -3.55 11.36
N LEU A 83 -3.47 -3.52 12.33
CA LEU A 83 -3.30 -2.39 13.23
C LEU A 83 -3.01 -1.08 12.47
N LEU A 84 -2.11 -1.14 11.49
CA LEU A 84 -1.75 0.02 10.69
C LEU A 84 -2.87 0.44 9.73
N ALA A 85 -3.59 -0.52 9.13
CA ALA A 85 -4.73 -0.24 8.26
C ALA A 85 -5.87 0.44 9.02
N ALA A 86 -6.18 -0.01 10.24
CA ALA A 86 -7.22 0.57 11.08
C ALA A 86 -6.81 1.90 11.75
N HIS A 87 -5.52 2.28 11.69
CA HIS A 87 -5.03 3.43 12.44
C HIS A 87 -5.59 4.76 11.89
N PRO A 88 -6.05 5.69 12.77
CA PRO A 88 -6.63 6.97 12.33
C PRO A 88 -5.69 7.82 11.47
N ALA A 89 -4.38 7.74 11.68
CA ALA A 89 -3.40 8.44 10.86
C ALA A 89 -3.35 7.89 9.43
N THR A 90 -3.55 6.59 9.24
CA THR A 90 -3.64 5.96 7.91
C THR A 90 -4.87 6.47 7.17
N ALA A 91 -6.03 6.53 7.81
CA ALA A 91 -7.24 7.09 7.23
C ALA A 91 -7.04 8.54 6.76
N ARG A 92 -6.42 9.40 7.60
CA ARG A 92 -6.09 10.78 7.22
C ARG A 92 -5.05 10.86 6.10
N HIS A 93 -4.05 10.01 6.14
CA HIS A 93 -3.00 9.96 5.11
C HIS A 93 -3.59 9.59 3.75
N ILE A 94 -4.42 8.55 3.68
CA ILE A 94 -5.10 8.11 2.45
C ILE A 94 -6.03 9.22 1.95
N GLY A 95 -6.88 9.79 2.81
CA GLY A 95 -7.77 10.89 2.45
C GLY A 95 -7.00 12.10 1.89
N ARG A 96 -5.90 12.49 2.54
CA ARG A 96 -5.04 13.59 2.08
C ARG A 96 -4.36 13.28 0.74
N THR A 97 -3.83 12.08 0.58
CA THR A 97 -3.16 11.66 -0.66
C THR A 97 -4.11 11.68 -1.86
N LEU A 98 -5.33 11.20 -1.68
CA LEU A 98 -6.37 11.24 -2.71
C LEU A 98 -6.81 12.68 -3.01
N ALA A 99 -7.01 13.50 -1.98
CA ALA A 99 -7.37 14.90 -2.16
C ALA A 99 -6.27 15.70 -2.88
N ILE A 100 -4.99 15.47 -2.54
CA ILE A 100 -3.85 16.06 -3.26
C ILE A 100 -3.85 15.59 -4.72
N ARG A 101 -4.12 14.32 -4.97
CA ARG A 101 -4.06 13.79 -6.33
C ARG A 101 -5.17 14.33 -7.23
N PHE A 102 -6.38 14.52 -6.71
CA PHE A 102 -7.57 14.74 -7.52
C PHE A 102 -8.25 16.10 -7.34
N VAL A 103 -7.94 16.84 -6.27
CA VAL A 103 -8.64 18.09 -5.96
C VAL A 103 -7.72 19.30 -5.97
N ASP A 104 -6.75 19.34 -5.06
CA ASP A 104 -5.86 20.50 -4.89
C ASP A 104 -4.51 20.07 -4.31
N ASP A 105 -3.43 20.80 -4.62
CA ASP A 105 -2.12 20.51 -4.05
C ASP A 105 -2.04 20.82 -2.55
N ASN A 106 -2.96 21.65 -2.04
CA ASN A 106 -3.13 21.94 -0.63
C ASN A 106 -4.61 21.80 -0.19
N PRO A 107 -5.13 20.56 -0.13
CA PRO A 107 -6.53 20.33 0.20
C PRO A 107 -6.86 20.75 1.63
N SER A 108 -8.09 21.22 1.84
CA SER A 108 -8.56 21.60 3.17
C SER A 108 -8.59 20.42 4.13
N ASP A 109 -8.33 20.69 5.41
CA ASP A 109 -8.40 19.67 6.46
C ASP A 109 -9.83 19.11 6.62
N ASP A 110 -10.87 19.89 6.29
CA ASP A 110 -12.25 19.44 6.31
C ASP A 110 -12.52 18.36 5.25
N LEU A 111 -12.07 18.55 4.02
CA LEU A 111 -12.16 17.52 2.98
C LEU A 111 -11.40 16.26 3.40
N VAL A 112 -10.17 16.42 3.87
CA VAL A 112 -9.35 15.29 4.35
C VAL A 112 -10.05 14.56 5.50
N GLY A 113 -10.67 15.31 6.41
CA GLY A 113 -11.45 14.76 7.52
C GLY A 113 -12.65 13.92 7.05
N ARG A 114 -13.46 14.45 6.12
CA ARG A 114 -14.61 13.72 5.57
C ARG A 114 -14.18 12.40 4.88
N LEU A 115 -13.11 12.44 4.10
CA LEU A 115 -12.58 11.23 3.44
C LEU A 115 -12.03 10.21 4.44
N ALA A 116 -11.32 10.68 5.48
CA ALA A 116 -10.84 9.81 6.56
C ALA A 116 -12.00 9.17 7.34
N ASP A 117 -13.10 9.89 7.53
CA ASP A 117 -14.30 9.34 8.16
C ASP A 117 -14.97 8.25 7.33
N VAL A 118 -15.00 8.41 5.99
CA VAL A 118 -15.49 7.35 5.11
C VAL A 118 -14.58 6.12 5.21
N TYR A 119 -13.26 6.30 5.11
CA TYR A 119 -12.28 5.22 5.25
C TYR A 119 -12.53 4.40 6.52
N ARG A 120 -12.66 5.06 7.67
CA ARG A 120 -12.88 4.39 8.97
C ARG A 120 -14.22 3.68 9.07
N ARG A 121 -15.30 4.27 8.52
CA ARG A 121 -16.65 3.66 8.56
C ARG A 121 -16.81 2.48 7.62
N THR A 122 -15.98 2.38 6.59
CA THR A 122 -16.04 1.33 5.58
C THR A 122 -14.90 0.34 5.69
N ASP A 123 -14.19 0.36 6.83
CA ASP A 123 -13.06 -0.53 7.11
C ASP A 123 -12.01 -0.52 5.98
N GLY A 124 -11.64 0.70 5.53
CA GLY A 124 -10.60 0.89 4.54
C GLY A 124 -11.04 0.70 3.08
N ASP A 125 -12.33 0.66 2.77
CA ASP A 125 -12.82 0.56 1.38
C ASP A 125 -12.43 1.80 0.56
N LEU A 126 -11.38 1.67 -0.23
CA LEU A 126 -10.87 2.74 -1.09
C LEU A 126 -11.85 3.11 -2.21
N GLY A 127 -12.69 2.18 -2.66
CA GLY A 127 -13.75 2.46 -3.62
C GLY A 127 -14.80 3.41 -3.04
N ALA A 128 -15.20 3.17 -1.78
CA ALA A 128 -16.11 4.06 -1.06
C ALA A 128 -15.50 5.45 -0.82
N VAL A 129 -14.21 5.53 -0.47
CA VAL A 129 -13.48 6.80 -0.31
C VAL A 129 -13.42 7.56 -1.64
N MET A 130 -13.10 6.91 -2.74
CA MET A 130 -13.10 7.52 -4.08
C MET A 130 -14.48 8.01 -4.49
N ALA A 131 -15.51 7.21 -4.24
CA ALA A 131 -16.88 7.62 -4.53
C ALA A 131 -17.31 8.84 -3.70
N ALA A 132 -16.89 8.92 -2.43
CA ALA A 132 -17.12 10.08 -1.60
C ALA A 132 -16.39 11.33 -2.11
N LEU A 133 -15.13 11.18 -2.51
CA LEU A 133 -14.33 12.27 -3.07
C LEU A 133 -14.98 12.87 -4.33
N VAL A 134 -15.41 12.03 -5.28
CA VAL A 134 -16.04 12.50 -6.53
C VAL A 134 -17.40 13.17 -6.29
N ARG A 135 -18.10 12.79 -5.20
CA ARG A 135 -19.38 13.42 -4.81
C ARG A 135 -19.21 14.69 -3.98
N ASP A 136 -18.01 14.93 -3.43
CA ASP A 136 -17.73 16.11 -2.62
C ASP A 136 -17.73 17.37 -3.49
N GLU A 137 -18.33 18.45 -2.97
CA GLU A 137 -18.40 19.72 -3.69
C GLU A 137 -17.01 20.30 -4.00
N ALA A 138 -16.02 20.08 -3.12
CA ALA A 138 -14.66 20.54 -3.32
C ALA A 138 -14.01 19.94 -4.58
N PHE A 139 -14.37 18.70 -4.95
CA PHE A 139 -13.89 18.08 -6.19
C PHE A 139 -14.33 18.87 -7.43
N TRP A 140 -15.59 19.25 -7.50
CA TRP A 140 -16.14 20.01 -8.64
C TRP A 140 -15.72 21.47 -8.61
N ALA A 141 -15.66 22.08 -7.43
CA ALA A 141 -15.17 23.44 -7.26
C ALA A 141 -13.71 23.59 -7.72
N SER A 142 -12.88 22.58 -7.56
CA SER A 142 -11.47 22.58 -7.98
C SER A 142 -11.27 22.80 -9.48
N ALA A 143 -12.29 22.52 -10.28
CA ALA A 143 -12.25 22.73 -11.74
C ALA A 143 -12.15 24.23 -12.12
N THR A 144 -12.56 25.14 -11.23
CA THR A 144 -12.61 26.59 -11.50
C THR A 144 -12.03 27.46 -10.39
N SER A 145 -11.42 26.87 -9.35
CA SER A 145 -10.93 27.59 -8.16
C SER A 145 -9.50 28.13 -8.30
N GLY A 146 -8.81 27.82 -9.39
CA GLY A 146 -7.49 28.39 -9.67
C GLY A 146 -7.55 29.80 -10.25
N PRO A 147 -6.39 30.42 -10.52
CA PRO A 147 -6.31 31.77 -11.10
C PRO A 147 -7.15 31.90 -12.38
N GLU A 148 -7.88 33.02 -12.52
CA GLU A 148 -8.74 33.33 -13.68
C GLU A 148 -9.81 32.27 -13.97
N GLY A 149 -10.25 31.48 -12.96
CA GLY A 149 -11.21 30.40 -13.14
C GLY A 149 -10.65 29.12 -13.75
N ALA A 150 -9.33 28.99 -13.80
CA ALA A 150 -8.67 27.75 -14.21
C ALA A 150 -8.82 26.66 -13.14
N PRO A 151 -8.54 25.38 -13.45
CA PRO A 151 -8.46 24.33 -12.45
C PRO A 151 -7.38 24.62 -11.41
N SER A 152 -7.65 24.30 -10.12
CA SER A 152 -6.66 24.43 -9.04
C SER A 152 -5.51 23.43 -9.19
N LYS A 153 -5.79 22.29 -9.81
CA LYS A 153 -4.83 21.21 -10.04
C LYS A 153 -4.16 21.37 -11.41
N VAL A 154 -2.84 21.64 -11.41
CA VAL A 154 -2.05 21.73 -12.63
C VAL A 154 -1.40 20.38 -12.94
N LYS A 155 -1.58 19.90 -14.16
CA LYS A 155 -0.92 18.66 -14.62
C LYS A 155 0.59 18.86 -14.70
N THR A 156 1.34 17.90 -14.20
CA THR A 156 2.77 17.82 -14.47
C THR A 156 3.04 17.64 -15.98
N PRO A 157 4.24 17.99 -16.49
CA PRO A 157 4.55 17.78 -17.91
C PRO A 157 4.31 16.35 -18.40
N PHE A 158 4.62 15.36 -17.58
CA PHE A 158 4.37 13.95 -17.90
C PHE A 158 2.87 13.64 -17.98
N GLU A 159 2.08 14.10 -17.02
CA GLU A 159 0.62 13.91 -17.00
C GLU A 159 -0.05 14.63 -18.18
N TYR A 160 0.46 15.78 -18.57
CA TYR A 160 -0.03 16.51 -19.74
C TYR A 160 0.18 15.69 -21.02
N VAL A 161 1.41 15.22 -21.26
CA VAL A 161 1.76 14.40 -22.42
C VAL A 161 0.93 13.09 -22.43
N ALA A 162 0.83 12.39 -21.30
CA ALA A 162 0.05 11.17 -21.19
C ALA A 162 -1.45 11.42 -21.44
N SER A 163 -2.01 12.54 -20.97
CA SER A 163 -3.39 12.94 -21.22
C SER A 163 -3.64 13.27 -22.68
N ALA A 164 -2.71 13.98 -23.33
CA ALA A 164 -2.80 14.31 -24.74
C ALA A 164 -2.74 13.05 -25.61
N ALA A 165 -1.81 12.14 -25.32
CA ALA A 165 -1.70 10.87 -26.02
C ALA A 165 -2.97 10.02 -25.89
N ARG A 166 -3.59 9.98 -24.71
CA ARG A 166 -4.87 9.30 -24.48
C ARG A 166 -6.02 9.95 -25.25
N ALA A 167 -6.12 11.28 -25.21
CA ALA A 167 -7.18 12.02 -25.87
C ALA A 167 -7.14 11.88 -27.41
N THR A 168 -5.95 11.74 -27.98
CA THR A 168 -5.72 11.57 -29.42
C THR A 168 -5.64 10.11 -29.85
N ALA A 169 -5.74 9.15 -28.91
CA ALA A 169 -5.49 7.73 -29.15
C ALA A 169 -4.13 7.47 -29.86
N ALA A 170 -3.14 8.32 -29.59
CA ALA A 170 -1.83 8.22 -30.21
C ALA A 170 -1.13 6.90 -29.87
N PRO A 171 -0.68 6.13 -30.88
CA PRO A 171 0.06 4.90 -30.62
C PRO A 171 1.44 5.26 -30.04
N ILE A 172 1.68 4.91 -28.77
CA ILE A 172 3.01 5.01 -28.17
C ILE A 172 3.70 3.68 -28.40
N THR A 173 4.50 3.59 -29.47
CA THR A 173 5.15 2.33 -29.87
C THR A 173 6.58 2.17 -29.35
N GLU A 174 7.28 3.27 -29.03
CA GLU A 174 8.64 3.23 -28.48
C GLU A 174 8.85 4.41 -27.52
N ILE A 175 9.43 4.13 -26.36
CA ILE A 175 10.07 5.12 -25.49
C ILE A 175 11.58 4.93 -25.69
N ARG A 176 12.19 5.75 -26.53
CA ARG A 176 13.64 5.84 -26.60
C ARG A 176 14.11 6.75 -25.47
N GLY A 177 14.84 6.17 -24.50
CA GLY A 177 15.58 6.87 -23.46
C GLY A 177 16.97 7.23 -23.90
#